data_b4215cd9ba73851fbe3e760e4fd72bf4
#
_entry.id   b4215cd9ba73851fbe3e760e4fd72bf4
#
_cell.length_a   1.000
_cell.length_b   1.000
_cell.length_c   1.000
_cell.angle_alpha   90.00
_cell.angle_beta   90.00
_cell.angle_gamma   90.00
#
_symmetry.space_group_name_H-M   'P 1'
#
loop_
_entity.id
_entity.type
_entity.pdbx_description
1 polymer ?
#
loop_
_entity_poly.entity_id
_entity_poly.type
_entity_poly.pdbx_seq_one_letter_code
_entity_poly.pdbx_strand_id
1 'polypeptide(L)'
;MGFIRAVDRYIASTKDYRMAHKGVGTADGNGSDIFKCADILRDCGYDICILMDSDKDSEDAEKERMRSDGIPVFDWDRPNAFEEQCFTEITLDAILAEIRIAIDEKSADSVAAKLTNAGLQFVRDGDSITFPSLSTEQRKMLGKIAKNCSWYKRIGLGEQFGNIVMSCMDSFGDNSAIKRNVNGLAEWVINDDEAGT
;
A
#
# COMPACT_ATOMS: atom_id res chain seq x y z
N MET A 1 2.83 -3.22 7.27
CA MET A 1 3.90 -4.26 7.39
C MET A 1 3.90 -5.25 6.22
N GLY A 2 2.78 -5.91 5.86
CA GLY A 2 2.78 -6.89 4.76
C GLY A 2 3.21 -6.31 3.40
N PHE A 3 2.67 -5.16 3.03
CA PHE A 3 3.02 -4.48 1.77
C PHE A 3 4.53 -4.20 1.65
N ILE A 4 5.19 -3.73 2.72
CA ILE A 4 6.63 -3.46 2.69
C ILE A 4 7.45 -4.72 2.38
N ARG A 5 7.01 -5.92 2.81
CA ARG A 5 7.67 -7.18 2.44
C ARG A 5 7.57 -7.47 0.94
N ALA A 6 6.43 -7.13 0.33
CA ALA A 6 6.28 -7.26 -1.12
C ALA A 6 7.17 -6.24 -1.87
N VAL A 7 7.25 -5.00 -1.37
CA VAL A 7 8.16 -3.98 -1.91
C VAL A 7 9.62 -4.44 -1.80
N ASP A 8 10.07 -4.97 -0.65
CA ASP A 8 11.43 -5.50 -0.48
C ASP A 8 11.75 -6.63 -1.48
N ARG A 9 10.78 -7.53 -1.73
CA ARG A 9 10.94 -8.57 -2.77
C ARG A 9 11.05 -7.99 -4.17
N TYR A 10 10.22 -7.00 -4.48
CA TYR A 10 10.26 -6.32 -5.77
C TYR A 10 11.60 -5.61 -5.97
N ILE A 11 12.09 -4.87 -4.98
CA ILE A 11 13.41 -4.24 -4.99
C ILE A 11 14.50 -5.30 -5.20
N ALA A 12 14.44 -6.42 -4.47
CA ALA A 12 15.42 -7.50 -4.61
C ALA A 12 15.44 -8.11 -6.02
N SER A 13 14.30 -8.17 -6.70
CA SER A 13 14.22 -8.72 -8.05
C SER A 13 14.64 -7.75 -9.14
N THR A 14 14.58 -6.44 -8.90
CA THR A 14 14.81 -5.39 -9.89
C THR A 14 16.08 -4.59 -9.69
N LYS A 15 16.59 -4.51 -8.46
CA LYS A 15 17.75 -3.70 -8.05
C LYS A 15 18.88 -4.51 -7.42
N ASP A 16 18.73 -5.83 -7.30
CA ASP A 16 19.73 -6.78 -6.79
C ASP A 16 20.18 -6.51 -5.33
N TYR A 17 19.31 -5.94 -4.51
CA TYR A 17 19.56 -5.80 -3.06
C TYR A 17 18.29 -5.97 -2.23
N ARG A 18 18.44 -6.28 -0.96
CA ARG A 18 17.40 -6.33 0.05
C ARG A 18 17.54 -5.18 1.04
N MET A 19 16.43 -4.64 1.54
CA MET A 19 16.43 -3.61 2.58
C MET A 19 17.24 -4.04 3.80
N ALA A 20 17.08 -5.30 4.24
CA ALA A 20 17.83 -5.83 5.38
C ALA A 20 19.35 -5.86 5.15
N HIS A 21 19.83 -6.06 3.91
CA HIS A 21 21.26 -6.04 3.57
C HIS A 21 21.84 -4.62 3.64
N LYS A 22 20.97 -3.61 3.58
CA LYS A 22 21.30 -2.20 3.75
C LYS A 22 21.08 -1.69 5.17
N GLY A 23 20.86 -2.58 6.12
CA GLY A 23 20.58 -2.22 7.52
C GLY A 23 19.20 -1.64 7.77
N VAL A 24 18.31 -1.61 6.75
CA VAL A 24 16.97 -1.03 6.87
C VAL A 24 16.02 -2.02 7.54
N GLY A 25 15.44 -1.61 8.64
CA GLY A 25 14.36 -2.30 9.34
C GLY A 25 13.01 -1.61 9.15
N THR A 26 11.94 -2.28 9.55
CA THR A 26 10.58 -1.72 9.51
C THR A 26 9.98 -1.68 10.90
N ALA A 27 9.38 -0.56 11.28
CA ALA A 27 8.64 -0.38 12.51
C ALA A 27 7.16 -0.11 12.21
N ASP A 28 6.28 -0.59 13.09
CA ASP A 28 4.85 -0.25 13.01
C ASP A 28 4.63 1.12 13.66
N GLY A 29 4.11 2.06 12.88
CA GLY A 29 3.80 3.42 13.35
C GLY A 29 2.58 3.51 14.25
N ASN A 30 1.89 2.39 14.51
CA ASN A 30 0.73 2.31 15.39
C ASN A 30 -0.38 3.34 15.05
N GLY A 31 -0.69 3.47 13.75
CA GLY A 31 -1.71 4.38 13.27
C GLY A 31 -1.35 5.85 13.51
N SER A 32 -2.12 6.58 14.33
CA SER A 32 -1.92 8.02 14.55
C SER A 32 -0.67 8.39 15.35
N ASP A 33 0.00 7.41 15.97
CA ASP A 33 1.24 7.63 16.72
C ASP A 33 2.50 7.62 15.82
N ILE A 34 2.35 7.44 14.51
CA ILE A 34 3.46 7.29 13.57
C ILE A 34 4.48 8.43 13.64
N PHE A 35 4.03 9.67 13.77
CA PHE A 35 4.91 10.84 13.87
C PHE A 35 5.70 10.85 15.18
N LYS A 36 5.05 10.48 16.28
CA LYS A 36 5.72 10.33 17.58
C LYS A 36 6.75 9.19 17.57
N CYS A 37 6.42 8.08 16.93
CA CYS A 37 7.36 6.97 16.76
C CYS A 37 8.56 7.41 15.91
N ALA A 38 8.33 8.18 14.85
CA ALA A 38 9.38 8.74 14.00
C ALA A 38 10.30 9.67 14.79
N ASP A 39 9.75 10.59 15.58
CA ASP A 39 10.55 11.49 16.44
C ASP A 39 11.43 10.71 17.41
N ILE A 40 10.88 9.66 18.06
CA ILE A 40 11.65 8.82 19.00
C ILE A 40 12.80 8.10 18.28
N LEU A 41 12.56 7.54 17.11
CA LEU A 41 13.59 6.83 16.33
C LEU A 41 14.69 7.81 15.88
N ARG A 42 14.33 8.99 15.40
CA ARG A 42 15.28 10.05 15.05
C ARG A 42 16.13 10.46 16.24
N ASP A 43 15.52 10.66 17.41
CA ASP A 43 16.23 11.02 18.63
C ASP A 43 17.20 9.91 19.11
N CYS A 44 16.93 8.67 18.71
CA CYS A 44 17.84 7.53 18.90
C CYS A 44 18.95 7.46 17.83
N GLY A 45 18.99 8.38 16.85
CA GLY A 45 20.01 8.45 15.81
C GLY A 45 19.76 7.56 14.60
N TYR A 46 18.51 7.13 14.37
CA TYR A 46 18.15 6.41 13.15
C TYR A 46 17.79 7.38 12.04
N ASP A 47 18.23 7.07 10.82
CA ASP A 47 17.68 7.61 9.62
C ASP A 47 16.33 6.97 9.35
N ILE A 48 15.32 7.76 9.04
CA ILE A 48 13.94 7.29 8.93
C ILE A 48 13.26 7.82 7.69
N CYS A 49 12.33 7.03 7.17
CA CYS A 49 11.30 7.48 6.27
C CYS A 49 9.93 7.00 6.75
N ILE A 50 8.88 7.66 6.35
CA ILE A 50 7.50 7.34 6.72
C ILE A 50 6.74 6.90 5.47
N LEU A 51 6.03 5.75 5.56
CA LEU A 51 5.03 5.34 4.56
C LEU A 51 3.67 5.29 5.24
N MET A 52 2.70 6.08 4.74
CA MET A 52 1.41 6.24 5.41
C MET A 52 0.26 6.57 4.46
N ASP A 53 -0.96 6.49 4.99
CA ASP A 53 -2.19 6.88 4.31
C ASP A 53 -2.34 8.41 4.18
N SER A 54 -3.17 8.84 3.22
CA SER A 54 -3.53 10.25 2.98
C SER A 54 -5.02 10.53 3.16
N ASP A 55 -5.71 9.71 3.93
CA ASP A 55 -7.15 9.78 4.12
C ASP A 55 -7.60 10.67 5.29
N LYS A 56 -6.65 11.28 6.03
CA LYS A 56 -6.95 12.15 7.19
C LYS A 56 -6.30 13.52 7.04
N ASP A 57 -7.14 14.55 6.92
CA ASP A 57 -6.70 15.96 6.87
C ASP A 57 -5.95 16.40 8.13
N SER A 58 -6.27 15.82 9.29
CA SER A 58 -5.64 16.15 10.57
C SER A 58 -4.16 15.80 10.64
N GLU A 59 -3.65 14.98 9.72
CA GLU A 59 -2.25 14.54 9.69
C GLU A 59 -1.36 15.42 8.78
N ASP A 60 -1.93 16.35 8.00
CA ASP A 60 -1.17 17.13 7.01
C ASP A 60 -0.11 18.03 7.60
N ALA A 61 -0.43 18.68 8.71
CA ALA A 61 0.53 19.56 9.39
C ALA A 61 1.76 18.78 9.89
N GLU A 62 1.53 17.57 10.42
CA GLU A 62 2.62 16.70 10.87
C GLU A 62 3.43 16.13 9.69
N LYS A 63 2.80 15.76 8.58
CA LYS A 63 3.50 15.36 7.37
C LYS A 63 4.42 16.44 6.85
N GLU A 64 3.93 17.69 6.82
CA GLU A 64 4.73 18.82 6.37
C GLU A 64 5.87 19.14 7.34
N ARG A 65 5.63 19.02 8.65
CA ARG A 65 6.68 19.14 9.66
C ARG A 65 7.79 18.10 9.41
N MET A 66 7.43 16.82 9.22
CA MET A 66 8.40 15.76 8.95
C MET A 66 9.21 16.04 7.68
N ARG A 67 8.55 16.47 6.59
CA ARG A 67 9.26 16.84 5.35
C ARG A 67 10.21 18.02 5.55
N SER A 68 9.78 19.04 6.32
CA SER A 68 10.60 20.20 6.65
C SER A 68 11.81 19.84 7.53
N ASP A 69 11.68 18.81 8.35
CA ASP A 69 12.76 18.23 9.15
C ASP A 69 13.68 17.29 8.35
N GLY A 70 13.47 17.16 7.04
CA GLY A 70 14.27 16.32 6.15
C GLY A 70 13.88 14.83 6.14
N ILE A 71 12.78 14.47 6.80
CA ILE A 71 12.29 13.08 6.84
C ILE A 71 11.40 12.82 5.63
N PRO A 72 11.75 11.88 4.74
CA PRO A 72 10.90 11.52 3.62
C PRO A 72 9.56 10.94 4.09
N VAL A 73 8.47 11.48 3.56
CA VAL A 73 7.11 10.98 3.78
C VAL A 73 6.53 10.52 2.46
N PHE A 74 6.40 9.21 2.32
CA PHE A 74 5.77 8.53 1.20
C PHE A 74 4.30 8.33 1.53
N ASP A 75 3.43 9.05 0.83
CA ASP A 75 2.00 9.00 1.06
C ASP A 75 1.23 8.89 -0.26
N TRP A 76 -0.05 8.48 -0.19
CA TRP A 76 -0.90 8.26 -1.35
C TRP A 76 -1.56 9.56 -1.79
N ASP A 77 -2.10 9.57 -3.02
CA ASP A 77 -2.85 10.72 -3.51
C ASP A 77 -4.10 10.95 -2.65
N ARG A 78 -4.31 12.18 -2.25
CA ARG A 78 -5.47 12.53 -1.41
C ARG A 78 -6.80 12.38 -2.13
N PRO A 79 -7.81 11.94 -1.44
CA PRO A 79 -7.90 11.53 -0.02
C PRO A 79 -7.83 10.01 0.19
N ASN A 80 -6.91 9.33 -0.47
CA ASN A 80 -6.90 7.87 -0.54
C ASN A 80 -6.18 7.23 0.65
N ALA A 81 -6.77 6.14 1.17
CA ALA A 81 -6.04 5.14 1.90
C ALA A 81 -5.28 4.21 0.93
N PHE A 82 -4.42 3.36 1.46
CA PHE A 82 -3.59 2.44 0.67
C PHE A 82 -4.41 1.56 -0.27
N GLU A 83 -5.43 0.89 0.25
CA GLU A 83 -6.28 0.02 -0.57
C GLU A 83 -7.03 0.81 -1.65
N GLU A 84 -7.50 2.02 -1.34
CA GLU A 84 -8.19 2.88 -2.31
C GLU A 84 -7.25 3.27 -3.46
N GLN A 85 -6.01 3.63 -3.14
CA GLN A 85 -4.99 3.94 -4.14
C GLN A 85 -4.69 2.73 -5.01
N CYS A 86 -4.43 1.57 -4.38
CA CYS A 86 -4.10 0.35 -5.11
C CYS A 86 -5.21 -0.06 -6.08
N PHE A 87 -6.45 -0.19 -5.61
CA PHE A 87 -7.58 -0.59 -6.47
C PHE A 87 -7.84 0.40 -7.62
N THR A 88 -7.47 1.66 -7.45
CA THR A 88 -7.61 2.67 -8.51
C THR A 88 -6.57 2.47 -9.62
N GLU A 89 -5.36 2.04 -9.29
CA GLU A 89 -4.24 2.00 -10.23
C GLU A 89 -3.97 0.62 -10.85
N ILE A 90 -4.21 -0.49 -10.13
CA ILE A 90 -3.92 -1.85 -10.63
C ILE A 90 -4.83 -2.25 -11.79
N THR A 91 -4.40 -3.24 -12.58
CA THR A 91 -5.18 -3.76 -13.71
C THR A 91 -6.46 -4.47 -13.24
N LEU A 92 -7.41 -4.69 -14.16
CA LEU A 92 -8.64 -5.43 -13.84
C LEU A 92 -8.34 -6.86 -13.41
N ASP A 93 -7.39 -7.52 -14.07
CA ASP A 93 -6.97 -8.89 -13.73
C ASP A 93 -6.37 -8.94 -12.33
N ALA A 94 -5.57 -7.94 -11.95
CA ALA A 94 -5.05 -7.81 -10.61
C ALA A 94 -6.16 -7.58 -9.58
N ILE A 95 -7.17 -6.75 -9.90
CA ILE A 95 -8.37 -6.59 -9.04
C ILE A 95 -9.07 -7.95 -8.82
N LEU A 96 -9.24 -8.75 -9.87
CA LEU A 96 -9.87 -10.07 -9.74
C LEU A 96 -9.04 -11.02 -8.87
N ALA A 97 -7.71 -10.97 -8.98
CA ALA A 97 -6.82 -11.74 -8.12
C ALA A 97 -6.94 -11.31 -6.65
N GLU A 98 -7.05 -9.99 -6.39
CA GLU A 98 -7.26 -9.45 -5.04
C GLU A 98 -8.61 -9.86 -4.45
N ILE A 99 -9.67 -9.83 -5.25
CA ILE A 99 -11.01 -10.30 -4.83
C ILE A 99 -10.96 -11.79 -4.46
N ARG A 100 -10.18 -12.60 -5.17
CA ARG A 100 -10.00 -14.02 -4.84
C ARG A 100 -9.36 -14.21 -3.48
N ILE A 101 -8.32 -13.45 -3.14
CA ILE A 101 -7.70 -13.47 -1.79
C ILE A 101 -8.76 -13.10 -0.73
N ALA A 102 -9.58 -12.09 -1.00
CA ALA A 102 -10.65 -11.71 -0.09
C ALA A 102 -11.71 -12.80 0.09
N ILE A 103 -12.06 -13.53 -0.97
CA ILE A 103 -12.98 -14.67 -0.94
C ILE A 103 -12.39 -15.82 -0.11
N ASP A 104 -11.12 -16.15 -0.33
CA ASP A 104 -10.44 -17.22 0.41
C ASP A 104 -10.37 -16.91 1.92
N GLU A 105 -10.27 -15.63 2.28
CA GLU A 105 -10.23 -15.18 3.69
C GLU A 105 -11.62 -15.07 4.33
N LYS A 106 -12.63 -14.59 3.59
CA LYS A 106 -13.93 -14.15 4.15
C LYS A 106 -15.12 -14.97 3.68
N SER A 107 -15.03 -15.76 2.64
CA SER A 107 -16.02 -16.43 1.81
C SER A 107 -16.63 -15.58 0.69
N ALA A 108 -17.03 -16.25 -0.40
CA ALA A 108 -17.67 -15.63 -1.55
C ALA A 108 -18.99 -14.94 -1.17
N ASP A 109 -19.79 -15.52 -0.28
CA ASP A 109 -21.05 -14.93 0.19
C ASP A 109 -20.81 -13.61 0.92
N SER A 110 -19.81 -13.57 1.80
CA SER A 110 -19.46 -12.36 2.55
C SER A 110 -18.98 -11.24 1.63
N VAL A 111 -18.09 -11.55 0.68
CA VAL A 111 -17.59 -10.58 -0.30
C VAL A 111 -18.73 -10.08 -1.18
N ALA A 112 -19.53 -10.99 -1.78
CA ALA A 112 -20.67 -10.64 -2.63
C ALA A 112 -21.68 -9.73 -1.91
N ALA A 113 -22.00 -10.01 -0.65
CA ALA A 113 -22.90 -9.18 0.14
C ALA A 113 -22.36 -7.74 0.32
N LYS A 114 -21.04 -7.58 0.54
CA LYS A 114 -20.42 -6.24 0.64
C LYS A 114 -20.45 -5.48 -0.68
N LEU A 115 -20.17 -6.16 -1.79
CA LEU A 115 -20.23 -5.57 -3.12
C LEU A 115 -21.66 -5.13 -3.48
N THR A 116 -22.65 -5.98 -3.21
CA THR A 116 -24.07 -5.69 -3.43
C THR A 116 -24.53 -4.48 -2.60
N ASN A 117 -24.19 -4.45 -1.30
CA ASN A 117 -24.55 -3.33 -0.42
C ASN A 117 -23.92 -2.00 -0.86
N ALA A 118 -22.78 -2.05 -1.56
CA ALA A 118 -22.14 -0.88 -2.14
C ALA A 118 -22.69 -0.52 -3.53
N GLY A 119 -23.63 -1.28 -4.07
CA GLY A 119 -24.23 -1.03 -5.40
C GLY A 119 -23.30 -1.39 -6.58
N LEU A 120 -22.24 -2.16 -6.34
CA LEU A 120 -21.35 -2.62 -7.39
C LEU A 120 -21.99 -3.77 -8.18
N GLN A 121 -21.92 -3.66 -9.50
CA GLN A 121 -22.37 -4.74 -10.39
C GLN A 121 -21.26 -5.72 -10.64
N PHE A 122 -21.53 -6.99 -10.45
CA PHE A 122 -20.60 -8.10 -10.68
C PHE A 122 -21.35 -9.34 -11.17
N VAL A 123 -20.60 -10.28 -11.74
CA VAL A 123 -21.11 -11.61 -12.08
C VAL A 123 -20.53 -12.58 -11.08
N ARG A 124 -21.36 -13.44 -10.55
CA ARG A 124 -20.97 -14.52 -9.63
C ARG A 124 -21.23 -15.87 -10.27
N ASP A 125 -20.21 -16.73 -10.25
CA ASP A 125 -20.29 -18.13 -10.64
C ASP A 125 -19.63 -18.99 -9.55
N GLY A 126 -20.43 -19.63 -8.72
CA GLY A 126 -19.97 -20.33 -7.52
C GLY A 126 -19.24 -19.39 -6.56
N ASP A 127 -17.97 -19.67 -6.32
CA ASP A 127 -17.08 -18.84 -5.50
C ASP A 127 -16.30 -17.79 -6.32
N SER A 128 -16.51 -17.72 -7.63
CA SER A 128 -15.87 -16.73 -8.48
C SER A 128 -16.70 -15.46 -8.57
N ILE A 129 -16.04 -14.31 -8.49
CA ILE A 129 -16.63 -12.99 -8.70
C ILE A 129 -15.83 -12.29 -9.79
N THR A 130 -16.54 -11.76 -10.79
CA THR A 130 -15.95 -11.02 -11.90
C THR A 130 -16.70 -9.71 -12.14
N PHE A 131 -16.02 -8.75 -12.78
CA PHE A 131 -16.61 -7.46 -13.15
C PHE A 131 -16.55 -7.29 -14.67
N PRO A 132 -17.65 -6.88 -15.32
CA PRO A 132 -17.63 -6.61 -16.77
C PRO A 132 -16.73 -5.41 -17.10
N SER A 133 -16.73 -4.41 -16.23
CA SER A 133 -15.86 -3.23 -16.25
C SER A 133 -15.95 -2.54 -14.90
N LEU A 134 -14.99 -1.67 -14.60
CA LEU A 134 -14.99 -0.85 -13.39
C LEU A 134 -14.57 0.58 -13.73
N SER A 135 -15.40 1.57 -13.40
CA SER A 135 -15.01 2.97 -13.43
C SER A 135 -14.02 3.28 -12.31
N THR A 136 -13.34 4.43 -12.39
CA THR A 136 -12.42 4.87 -11.35
C THR A 136 -13.09 4.97 -9.97
N GLU A 137 -14.33 5.46 -9.91
CA GLU A 137 -15.12 5.58 -8.70
C GLU A 137 -15.47 4.19 -8.12
N GLN A 138 -15.80 3.23 -8.99
CA GLN A 138 -16.08 1.86 -8.58
C GLN A 138 -14.82 1.15 -8.05
N ARG A 139 -13.67 1.39 -8.67
CA ARG A 139 -12.37 0.90 -8.20
C ARG A 139 -12.02 1.47 -6.82
N LYS A 140 -12.19 2.78 -6.64
CA LYS A 140 -12.00 3.43 -5.34
C LYS A 140 -12.95 2.89 -4.28
N MET A 141 -14.20 2.64 -4.65
CA MET A 141 -15.18 2.02 -3.75
C MET A 141 -14.77 0.60 -3.35
N LEU A 142 -14.22 -0.20 -4.27
CA LEU A 142 -13.64 -1.52 -3.93
C LEU A 142 -12.53 -1.41 -2.89
N GLY A 143 -11.60 -0.49 -3.07
CA GLY A 143 -10.53 -0.24 -2.10
C GLY A 143 -11.08 0.16 -0.72
N LYS A 144 -12.10 1.03 -0.69
CA LYS A 144 -12.78 1.42 0.54
C LYS A 144 -13.47 0.23 1.24
N ILE A 145 -14.10 -0.66 0.48
CA ILE A 145 -14.68 -1.89 1.01
C ILE A 145 -13.58 -2.78 1.60
N ALA A 146 -12.50 -2.99 0.85
CA ALA A 146 -11.36 -3.81 1.28
C ALA A 146 -10.78 -3.31 2.62
N LYS A 147 -10.54 -2.01 2.74
CA LYS A 147 -10.10 -1.35 3.97
C LYS A 147 -11.09 -1.57 5.12
N ASN A 148 -12.35 -1.17 4.93
CA ASN A 148 -13.38 -1.21 5.98
C ASN A 148 -13.72 -2.63 6.45
N CYS A 149 -13.61 -3.63 5.56
CA CYS A 149 -13.83 -5.03 5.86
C CYS A 149 -12.54 -5.77 6.27
N SER A 150 -11.40 -5.06 6.33
CA SER A 150 -10.10 -5.62 6.74
C SER A 150 -9.72 -6.87 5.94
N TRP A 151 -9.87 -6.84 4.61
CA TRP A 151 -9.61 -7.99 3.76
C TRP A 151 -8.14 -8.41 3.79
N TYR A 152 -7.22 -7.44 3.89
CA TYR A 152 -5.77 -7.65 3.80
C TYR A 152 -5.01 -7.27 5.09
N LYS A 153 -5.71 -7.16 6.22
CA LYS A 153 -5.11 -6.63 7.46
C LYS A 153 -4.04 -7.55 8.09
N ARG A 154 -4.14 -8.87 7.91
CA ARG A 154 -3.10 -9.79 8.38
C ARG A 154 -1.83 -9.59 7.55
N ILE A 155 -0.66 -9.68 8.18
CA ILE A 155 0.65 -9.45 7.53
C ILE A 155 0.79 -10.30 6.26
N GLY A 156 0.47 -11.60 6.34
CA GLY A 156 0.56 -12.51 5.19
C GLY A 156 -0.40 -12.15 4.05
N LEU A 157 -1.63 -11.71 4.35
CA LEU A 157 -2.60 -11.25 3.35
C LEU A 157 -2.16 -9.91 2.74
N GLY A 158 -1.66 -8.99 3.56
CA GLY A 158 -1.11 -7.72 3.07
C GLY A 158 0.15 -7.92 2.21
N GLU A 159 0.93 -8.98 2.46
CA GLU A 159 2.05 -9.37 1.63
C GLU A 159 1.59 -9.97 0.29
N GLN A 160 0.56 -10.84 0.29
CA GLN A 160 -0.04 -11.36 -0.95
C GLN A 160 -0.62 -10.23 -1.80
N PHE A 161 -1.42 -9.34 -1.18
CA PHE A 161 -1.93 -8.13 -1.79
C PHE A 161 -0.80 -7.30 -2.42
N GLY A 162 0.24 -7.00 -1.65
CA GLY A 162 1.39 -6.25 -2.13
C GLY A 162 2.10 -6.92 -3.31
N ASN A 163 2.24 -8.25 -3.33
CA ASN A 163 2.86 -8.96 -4.44
C ASN A 163 2.07 -8.78 -5.76
N ILE A 164 0.73 -8.80 -5.69
CA ILE A 164 -0.11 -8.53 -6.87
C ILE A 164 0.06 -7.09 -7.33
N VAL A 165 0.05 -6.12 -6.40
CA VAL A 165 0.32 -4.71 -6.72
C VAL A 165 1.69 -4.54 -7.38
N MET A 166 2.74 -5.16 -6.84
CA MET A 166 4.09 -5.11 -7.41
C MET A 166 4.17 -5.76 -8.80
N SER A 167 3.36 -6.77 -9.10
CA SER A 167 3.30 -7.34 -10.45
C SER A 167 2.75 -6.38 -11.51
N CYS A 168 2.07 -5.31 -11.09
CA CYS A 168 1.54 -4.27 -11.97
C CYS A 168 2.51 -3.10 -12.21
N MET A 169 3.71 -3.09 -11.62
CA MET A 169 4.63 -1.94 -11.66
C MET A 169 4.93 -1.44 -13.07
N ASP A 170 5.09 -2.34 -14.04
CA ASP A 170 5.37 -1.97 -15.44
C ASP A 170 4.13 -1.38 -16.15
N SER A 171 2.93 -1.64 -15.63
CA SER A 171 1.66 -1.11 -16.19
C SER A 171 1.29 0.27 -15.63
N PHE A 172 1.95 0.70 -14.56
CA PHE A 172 1.66 2.00 -13.96
C PHE A 172 2.22 3.15 -14.80
N GLY A 173 1.38 4.15 -15.03
CA GLY A 173 1.80 5.41 -15.68
C GLY A 173 2.78 6.20 -14.81
N ASP A 174 3.40 7.22 -15.40
CA ASP A 174 4.40 8.05 -14.71
C ASP A 174 3.83 8.85 -13.52
N ASN A 175 2.53 9.11 -13.53
CA ASN A 175 1.83 9.79 -12.44
C ASN A 175 1.32 8.86 -11.34
N SER A 176 1.61 7.56 -11.41
CA SER A 176 1.19 6.60 -10.39
C SER A 176 1.80 6.93 -9.03
N ALA A 177 0.95 7.07 -8.01
CA ALA A 177 1.42 7.26 -6.63
C ALA A 177 2.13 6.02 -6.10
N ILE A 178 1.68 4.82 -6.48
CA ILE A 178 2.33 3.57 -6.11
C ILE A 178 3.75 3.52 -6.69
N LYS A 179 3.89 3.76 -8.01
CA LYS A 179 5.19 3.74 -8.69
C LYS A 179 6.14 4.77 -8.10
N ARG A 180 5.67 6.00 -7.86
CA ARG A 180 6.45 7.09 -7.26
C ARG A 180 6.95 6.71 -5.87
N ASN A 181 6.07 6.22 -5.00
CA ASN A 181 6.43 5.89 -3.62
C ASN A 181 7.35 4.67 -3.52
N VAL A 182 7.11 3.63 -4.33
CA VAL A 182 7.99 2.44 -4.36
C VAL A 182 9.38 2.79 -4.86
N ASN A 183 9.48 3.59 -5.94
CA ASN A 183 10.78 4.05 -6.45
C ASN A 183 11.48 4.97 -5.46
N GLY A 184 10.79 5.95 -4.88
CA GLY A 184 11.35 6.84 -3.88
C GLY A 184 11.86 6.09 -2.63
N LEU A 185 11.11 5.08 -2.17
CA LEU A 185 11.57 4.21 -1.09
C LEU A 185 12.82 3.41 -1.48
N ALA A 186 12.87 2.87 -2.70
CA ALA A 186 14.03 2.15 -3.18
C ALA A 186 15.27 3.06 -3.27
N GLU A 187 15.09 4.29 -3.75
CA GLU A 187 16.16 5.30 -3.81
C GLU A 187 16.63 5.70 -2.41
N TRP A 188 15.72 5.90 -1.48
CA TRP A 188 16.07 6.21 -0.09
C TRP A 188 16.91 5.10 0.55
N VAL A 189 16.57 3.83 0.35
CA VAL A 189 17.31 2.68 0.87
C VAL A 189 18.76 2.62 0.31
N ILE A 190 19.00 3.09 -0.91
CA ILE A 190 20.34 3.09 -1.51
C ILE A 190 21.18 4.26 -1.00
N ASN A 191 20.60 5.44 -0.91
CA ASN A 191 21.33 6.68 -0.59
C ASN A 191 21.81 6.73 0.87
N ASP A 192 21.24 5.90 1.74
CA ASP A 192 21.65 5.77 3.14
C ASP A 192 23.09 5.23 3.30
N ASP A 193 23.63 4.53 2.28
CA ASP A 193 25.01 4.04 2.29
C ASP A 193 26.08 5.16 2.09
N GLU A 194 25.72 6.31 1.50
CA GLU A 194 26.69 7.39 1.22
C GLU A 194 26.85 8.37 2.40
N ALA A 195 25.93 8.37 3.35
CA ALA A 195 25.96 9.27 4.50
C ALA A 195 26.80 8.72 5.69
N GLY A 196 27.21 7.46 5.65
CA GLY A 196 27.92 6.75 6.71
C GLY A 196 29.45 6.61 6.53
N THR A 197 30.05 7.30 5.54
CA THR A 197 31.51 7.39 5.33
C THR A 197 31.98 8.81 5.54
#